data_3ebd175192f423c350a2dbf90f2fe2cf
#
_entry.id   3ebd175192f423c350a2dbf90f2fe2cf
#
_cell.length_a   1.000
_cell.length_b   1.000
_cell.length_c   1.000
_cell.angle_alpha   90.00
_cell.angle_beta   90.00
_cell.angle_gamma   90.00
#
_symmetry.space_group_name_H-M   'P 1'
#
loop_
_entity.id
_entity.type
_entity.pdbx_description
1 polymer ?
#
loop_
_entity_poly.entity_id
_entity_poly.type
_entity_poly.pdbx_seq_one_letter_code
_entity_poly.pdbx_strand_id
1 'polypeptide(L)'
;MVLGGALFVGIIVYIYIKQTITLPFANALRQDRELQVFAAILFCFGGALLSSVFGISPALGAFVGGMVMRAGKACTWIHNTLHSFRILFVAIFFIGVGLQIDLAFIVENIWPISIMLLGVYLTNHLLNSLMLRLFSCNWAEAFLGGALLAQIGELSFLLSSLGFSLGIIEQYTYSFTISLISLTLVVSPFWIAFSEQLIKWGVSKKVMPAVEKA
;
A
#
# COMPACT_ATOMS: atom_id res chain seq x y z
N MET A 1 21.56 -5.32 13.16
CA MET A 1 20.81 -5.36 11.89
C MET A 1 20.62 -6.79 11.35
N VAL A 2 21.67 -7.60 11.11
CA VAL A 2 21.53 -8.95 10.52
C VAL A 2 20.66 -9.89 11.36
N LEU A 3 20.86 -9.94 12.68
CA LEU A 3 20.06 -10.75 13.61
C LEU A 3 18.57 -10.34 13.62
N GLY A 4 18.29 -9.04 13.61
CA GLY A 4 16.92 -8.54 13.56
C GLY A 4 16.24 -8.89 12.22
N GLY A 5 16.94 -8.69 11.09
CA GLY A 5 16.45 -9.09 9.78
C GLY A 5 16.12 -10.58 9.68
N ALA A 6 17.01 -11.43 10.18
CA ALA A 6 16.82 -12.89 10.22
C ALA A 6 15.60 -13.27 11.08
N LEU A 7 15.40 -12.61 12.23
CA LEU A 7 14.23 -12.83 13.10
C LEU A 7 12.92 -12.47 12.39
N PHE A 8 12.87 -11.30 11.71
CA PHE A 8 11.66 -10.88 10.98
C PHE A 8 11.36 -11.79 9.80
N VAL A 9 12.38 -12.18 9.02
CA VAL A 9 12.21 -13.18 7.94
C VAL A 9 11.75 -14.51 8.52
N GLY A 10 12.31 -14.95 9.63
CA GLY A 10 11.87 -16.17 10.33
C GLY A 10 10.41 -16.13 10.76
N ILE A 11 9.92 -14.99 11.28
CA ILE A 11 8.51 -14.81 11.62
C ILE A 11 7.62 -14.90 10.38
N ILE A 12 7.99 -14.23 9.29
CA ILE A 12 7.23 -14.24 8.04
C ILE A 12 7.16 -15.67 7.47
N VAL A 13 8.29 -16.37 7.41
CA VAL A 13 8.35 -17.77 6.95
C VAL A 13 7.54 -18.69 7.85
N TYR A 14 7.60 -18.50 9.17
CA TYR A 14 6.81 -19.27 10.13
C TYR A 14 5.30 -19.07 9.92
N ILE A 15 4.87 -17.82 9.71
CA ILE A 15 3.47 -17.49 9.39
C ILE A 15 3.04 -18.15 8.09
N TYR A 16 3.91 -18.09 7.06
CA TYR A 16 3.64 -18.66 5.74
C TYR A 16 3.46 -20.19 5.79
N ILE A 17 4.33 -20.88 6.56
CA ILE A 17 4.30 -22.34 6.67
C ILE A 17 3.10 -22.81 7.53
N LYS A 18 2.84 -22.16 8.66
CA LYS A 18 1.78 -22.58 9.60
C LYS A 18 0.38 -22.14 9.19
N GLN A 19 0.25 -21.09 8.35
CA GLN A 19 -0.99 -20.48 7.86
C GLN A 19 -1.99 -20.09 8.96
N THR A 20 -1.86 -20.61 10.18
CA THR A 20 -2.73 -20.31 11.32
C THR A 20 -1.94 -20.32 12.61
N ILE A 21 -2.00 -19.19 13.34
CA ILE A 21 -1.41 -19.04 14.67
C ILE A 21 -2.54 -18.99 15.69
N THR A 22 -2.41 -19.76 16.78
CA THR A 22 -3.30 -19.64 17.94
C THR A 22 -2.79 -18.48 18.79
N LEU A 23 -3.47 -17.33 18.72
CA LEU A 23 -3.16 -16.21 19.59
C LEU A 23 -3.55 -16.53 21.03
N PRO A 24 -2.72 -16.19 22.03
CA PRO A 24 -3.15 -16.21 23.40
C PRO A 24 -4.39 -15.31 23.55
N PHE A 25 -5.37 -15.73 24.33
CA PHE A 25 -6.64 -15.01 24.54
C PHE A 25 -7.58 -14.91 23.32
N ALA A 26 -7.44 -15.76 22.30
CA ALA A 26 -8.27 -15.75 21.10
C ALA A 26 -9.79 -15.76 21.40
N ASN A 27 -10.22 -16.43 22.46
CA ASN A 27 -11.64 -16.47 22.87
C ASN A 27 -12.13 -15.14 23.47
N ALA A 28 -11.30 -14.46 24.25
CA ALA A 28 -11.62 -13.14 24.79
C ALA A 28 -11.65 -12.07 23.68
N LEU A 29 -10.71 -12.15 22.74
CA LEU A 29 -10.66 -11.28 21.55
C LEU A 29 -11.89 -11.40 20.66
N ARG A 30 -12.60 -12.53 20.66
CA ARG A 30 -13.83 -12.70 19.86
C ARG A 30 -15.03 -11.95 20.42
N GLN A 31 -15.08 -11.74 21.71
CA GLN A 31 -16.26 -11.22 22.41
C GLN A 31 -16.21 -9.73 22.70
N ASP A 32 -15.02 -9.15 22.76
CA ASP A 32 -14.81 -7.76 23.16
C ASP A 32 -14.12 -6.94 22.07
N ARG A 33 -14.85 -5.93 21.53
CA ARG A 33 -14.35 -5.04 20.49
C ARG A 33 -13.25 -4.11 20.99
N GLU A 34 -13.30 -3.69 22.25
CA GLU A 34 -12.26 -2.82 22.81
C GLU A 34 -10.95 -3.58 22.93
N LEU A 35 -11.00 -4.82 23.42
CA LEU A 35 -9.84 -5.69 23.48
C LEU A 35 -9.23 -5.98 22.11
N GLN A 36 -10.08 -6.07 21.07
CA GLN A 36 -9.63 -6.20 19.67
C GLN A 36 -8.80 -5.01 19.22
N VAL A 37 -9.28 -3.79 19.49
CA VAL A 37 -8.55 -2.56 19.12
C VAL A 37 -7.23 -2.47 19.88
N PHE A 38 -7.25 -2.71 21.20
CA PHE A 38 -6.03 -2.72 22.00
C PHE A 38 -5.01 -3.75 21.51
N ALA A 39 -5.45 -4.97 21.21
CA ALA A 39 -4.57 -5.99 20.64
C ALA A 39 -3.96 -5.55 19.31
N ALA A 40 -4.76 -4.96 18.41
CA ALA A 40 -4.26 -4.45 17.13
C ALA A 40 -3.19 -3.36 17.32
N ILE A 41 -3.45 -2.41 18.21
CA ILE A 41 -2.50 -1.35 18.57
C ILE A 41 -1.23 -1.97 19.16
N LEU A 42 -1.36 -2.90 20.10
CA LEU A 42 -0.22 -3.55 20.76
C LEU A 42 0.66 -4.31 19.75
N PHE A 43 0.06 -5.08 18.84
CA PHE A 43 0.82 -5.81 17.81
C PHE A 43 1.47 -4.86 16.80
N CYS A 44 0.78 -3.80 16.39
CA CYS A 44 1.30 -2.84 15.44
C CYS A 44 2.45 -2.02 16.04
N PHE A 45 2.21 -1.34 17.16
CA PHE A 45 3.24 -0.50 17.80
C PHE A 45 4.34 -1.33 18.49
N GLY A 46 3.99 -2.47 19.07
CA GLY A 46 4.96 -3.41 19.63
C GLY A 46 5.91 -3.95 18.55
N GLY A 47 5.37 -4.32 17.39
CA GLY A 47 6.18 -4.72 16.23
C GLY A 47 7.07 -3.58 15.74
N ALA A 48 6.57 -2.35 15.67
CA ALA A 48 7.33 -1.16 15.29
C ALA A 48 8.49 -0.89 16.29
N LEU A 49 8.21 -0.93 17.57
CA LEU A 49 9.23 -0.74 18.62
C LEU A 49 10.30 -1.84 18.57
N LEU A 50 9.88 -3.10 18.46
CA LEU A 50 10.84 -4.21 18.37
C LEU A 50 11.75 -4.06 17.15
N SER A 51 11.19 -3.73 15.97
CA SER A 51 12.02 -3.52 14.77
C SER A 51 13.00 -2.35 14.95
N SER A 52 12.55 -1.26 15.58
CA SER A 52 13.38 -0.08 15.86
C SER A 52 14.57 -0.42 16.75
N VAL A 53 14.38 -1.22 17.81
CA VAL A 53 15.47 -1.69 18.71
C VAL A 53 16.52 -2.48 17.94
N PHE A 54 16.12 -3.24 16.92
CA PHE A 54 17.06 -3.99 16.06
C PHE A 54 17.65 -3.15 14.91
N GLY A 55 17.39 -1.84 14.86
CA GLY A 55 17.85 -0.96 13.79
C GLY A 55 17.20 -1.22 12.45
N ILE A 56 15.96 -1.74 12.45
CA ILE A 56 15.12 -1.99 11.27
C ILE A 56 14.00 -0.96 11.24
N SER A 57 13.44 -0.70 10.04
CA SER A 57 12.34 0.24 9.88
C SER A 57 11.14 -0.10 10.80
N PRO A 58 10.66 0.84 11.62
CA PRO A 58 9.46 0.67 12.43
C PRO A 58 8.22 0.30 11.59
N ALA A 59 8.13 0.82 10.36
CA ALA A 59 7.02 0.49 9.45
C ALA A 59 7.01 -0.99 9.06
N LEU A 60 8.19 -1.58 8.81
CA LEU A 60 8.29 -3.01 8.55
C LEU A 60 7.84 -3.83 9.78
N GLY A 61 8.24 -3.42 10.98
CA GLY A 61 7.81 -4.06 12.21
C GLY A 61 6.32 -4.00 12.44
N ALA A 62 5.70 -2.83 12.22
CA ALA A 62 4.25 -2.67 12.28
C ALA A 62 3.51 -3.57 11.27
N PHE A 63 4.03 -3.66 10.05
CA PHE A 63 3.48 -4.51 9.01
C PHE A 63 3.52 -6.00 9.40
N VAL A 64 4.66 -6.48 9.90
CA VAL A 64 4.81 -7.86 10.37
C VAL A 64 3.91 -8.12 11.59
N GLY A 65 3.78 -7.16 12.51
CA GLY A 65 2.83 -7.23 13.63
C GLY A 65 1.39 -7.44 13.15
N GLY A 66 0.98 -6.70 12.12
CA GLY A 66 -0.32 -6.87 11.47
C GLY A 66 -0.48 -8.23 10.79
N MET A 67 0.57 -8.75 10.15
CA MET A 67 0.56 -10.10 9.56
C MET A 67 0.40 -11.19 10.62
N VAL A 68 1.13 -11.10 11.75
CA VAL A 68 0.99 -12.03 12.89
C VAL A 68 -0.46 -12.05 13.38
N MET A 69 -1.04 -10.87 13.53
CA MET A 69 -2.42 -10.74 14.00
C MET A 69 -3.43 -11.37 13.02
N ARG A 70 -3.25 -11.12 11.70
CA ARG A 70 -4.10 -11.71 10.66
C ARG A 70 -4.00 -13.24 10.60
N ALA A 71 -2.83 -13.81 10.88
CA ALA A 71 -2.61 -15.26 10.87
C ALA A 71 -3.35 -15.99 12.02
N GLY A 72 -3.88 -15.27 12.99
CA GLY A 72 -4.71 -15.83 14.07
C GLY A 72 -6.06 -16.33 13.56
N LYS A 73 -6.45 -17.58 13.93
CA LYS A 73 -7.73 -18.20 13.53
C LYS A 73 -9.00 -17.40 13.91
N ALA A 74 -8.87 -16.43 14.81
CA ALA A 74 -9.98 -15.65 15.35
C ALA A 74 -10.16 -14.28 14.69
N CYS A 75 -9.46 -13.98 13.58
CA CYS A 75 -9.23 -12.62 13.11
C CYS A 75 -10.17 -12.12 12.00
N THR A 76 -11.29 -12.80 11.76
CA THR A 76 -12.32 -12.30 10.82
C THR A 76 -12.91 -10.94 11.24
N TRP A 77 -12.89 -10.62 12.52
CA TRP A 77 -13.34 -9.36 13.10
C TRP A 77 -12.43 -8.17 12.79
N ILE A 78 -11.12 -8.39 12.52
CA ILE A 78 -10.14 -7.32 12.30
C ILE A 78 -10.61 -6.36 11.22
N HIS A 79 -11.09 -6.89 10.11
CA HIS A 79 -11.53 -6.08 8.99
C HIS A 79 -12.65 -5.12 9.40
N ASN A 80 -13.65 -5.61 10.12
CA ASN A 80 -14.81 -4.82 10.52
C ASN A 80 -14.50 -3.84 11.66
N THR A 81 -13.77 -4.30 12.68
CA THR A 81 -13.46 -3.49 13.87
C THR A 81 -12.45 -2.39 13.55
N LEU A 82 -11.44 -2.67 12.71
CA LEU A 82 -10.40 -1.71 12.38
C LEU A 82 -10.71 -0.85 11.14
N HIS A 83 -11.84 -1.05 10.49
CA HIS A 83 -12.18 -0.31 9.27
C HIS A 83 -12.19 1.21 9.49
N SER A 84 -12.85 1.70 10.55
CA SER A 84 -12.91 3.12 10.89
C SER A 84 -11.53 3.68 11.28
N PHE A 85 -10.73 2.91 12.00
CA PHE A 85 -9.34 3.29 12.33
C PHE A 85 -8.47 3.38 11.08
N ARG A 86 -8.62 2.44 10.14
CA ARG A 86 -7.90 2.50 8.87
C ARG A 86 -8.21 3.80 8.12
N ILE A 87 -9.50 4.16 8.01
CA ILE A 87 -9.90 5.41 7.33
C ILE A 87 -9.28 6.62 8.03
N LEU A 88 -9.35 6.66 9.37
CA LEU A 88 -8.79 7.76 10.16
C LEU A 88 -7.27 7.90 9.95
N PHE A 89 -6.52 6.80 10.11
CA PHE A 89 -5.07 6.84 9.96
C PHE A 89 -4.62 7.14 8.53
N VAL A 90 -5.33 6.62 7.52
CA VAL A 90 -5.09 6.94 6.12
C VAL A 90 -5.36 8.43 5.86
N ALA A 91 -6.44 8.99 6.40
CA ALA A 91 -6.71 10.43 6.27
C ALA A 91 -5.62 11.29 6.93
N ILE A 92 -5.20 10.96 8.15
CA ILE A 92 -4.09 11.66 8.84
C ILE A 92 -2.79 11.55 8.03
N PHE A 93 -2.49 10.37 7.50
CA PHE A 93 -1.33 10.16 6.64
C PHE A 93 -1.37 11.07 5.40
N PHE A 94 -2.48 11.11 4.68
CA PHE A 94 -2.60 11.95 3.49
C PHE A 94 -2.59 13.45 3.81
N ILE A 95 -3.12 13.87 4.95
CA ILE A 95 -2.97 15.26 5.42
C ILE A 95 -1.48 15.57 5.65
N GLY A 96 -0.76 14.68 6.37
CA GLY A 96 0.67 14.85 6.62
C GLY A 96 1.51 14.90 5.35
N VAL A 97 1.18 14.07 4.36
CA VAL A 97 1.83 14.12 3.03
C VAL A 97 1.46 15.40 2.30
N GLY A 98 0.18 15.79 2.31
CA GLY A 98 -0.28 17.02 1.66
C GLY A 98 0.44 18.27 2.16
N LEU A 99 0.77 18.32 3.45
CA LEU A 99 1.55 19.41 4.05
C LEU A 99 3.03 19.44 3.61
N GLN A 100 3.55 18.35 3.05
CA GLN A 100 4.91 18.27 2.53
C GLN A 100 5.00 18.67 1.04
N ILE A 101 3.86 18.83 0.36
CA ILE A 101 3.83 19.18 -1.05
C ILE A 101 4.16 20.66 -1.21
N ASP A 102 5.23 20.93 -1.97
CA ASP A 102 5.58 22.28 -2.39
C ASP A 102 4.92 22.60 -3.73
N LEU A 103 3.84 23.38 -3.70
CA LEU A 103 3.10 23.78 -4.89
C LEU A 103 3.93 24.69 -5.81
N ALA A 104 4.79 25.55 -5.24
CA ALA A 104 5.68 26.40 -6.05
C ALA A 104 6.66 25.53 -6.83
N PHE A 105 7.27 24.55 -6.18
CA PHE A 105 8.15 23.59 -6.83
C PHE A 105 7.47 22.84 -7.98
N ILE A 106 6.20 22.43 -7.80
CA ILE A 106 5.43 21.73 -8.85
C ILE A 106 5.24 22.65 -10.06
N VAL A 107 4.86 23.91 -9.83
CA VAL A 107 4.64 24.87 -10.92
C VAL A 107 5.93 25.16 -11.68
N GLU A 108 7.05 25.34 -10.97
CA GLU A 108 8.36 25.58 -11.58
C GLU A 108 8.87 24.38 -12.39
N ASN A 109 8.52 23.14 -11.95
CA ASN A 109 8.98 21.91 -12.57
C ASN A 109 7.84 21.14 -13.27
N ILE A 110 6.82 21.84 -13.74
CA ILE A 110 5.61 21.22 -14.29
C ILE A 110 5.89 20.26 -15.45
N TRP A 111 6.79 20.62 -16.36
CA TRP A 111 7.13 19.80 -17.51
C TRP A 111 7.84 18.50 -17.14
N PRO A 112 8.98 18.50 -16.41
CA PRO A 112 9.63 17.24 -16.02
C PRO A 112 8.73 16.37 -15.15
N ILE A 113 7.94 16.95 -14.23
CA ILE A 113 7.00 16.22 -13.40
C ILE A 113 5.89 15.56 -14.27
N SER A 114 5.32 16.29 -15.23
CA SER A 114 4.25 15.76 -16.09
C SER A 114 4.75 14.63 -17.00
N ILE A 115 5.94 14.77 -17.57
CA ILE A 115 6.55 13.73 -18.40
C ILE A 115 6.81 12.47 -17.56
N MET A 116 7.37 12.64 -16.37
CA MET A 116 7.64 11.51 -15.47
C MET A 116 6.37 10.86 -14.97
N LEU A 117 5.34 11.64 -14.63
CA LEU A 117 4.03 11.18 -14.24
C LEU A 117 3.40 10.29 -15.31
N LEU A 118 3.40 10.75 -16.55
CA LEU A 118 2.89 9.99 -17.69
C LEU A 118 3.72 8.71 -17.91
N GLY A 119 5.06 8.82 -17.84
CA GLY A 119 5.97 7.69 -17.94
C GLY A 119 5.68 6.61 -16.88
N VAL A 120 5.51 7.01 -15.62
CA VAL A 120 5.18 6.11 -14.52
C VAL A 120 3.84 5.41 -14.76
N TYR A 121 2.80 6.16 -15.14
CA TYR A 121 1.51 5.56 -15.42
C TYR A 121 1.55 4.57 -16.58
N LEU A 122 2.19 4.93 -17.68
CA LEU A 122 2.28 4.05 -18.85
C LEU A 122 3.09 2.78 -18.54
N THR A 123 4.26 2.93 -17.92
CA THR A 123 5.12 1.77 -17.61
C THR A 123 4.49 0.85 -16.59
N ASN A 124 3.98 1.39 -15.47
CA ASN A 124 3.35 0.59 -14.43
C ASN A 124 2.07 -0.08 -14.94
N HIS A 125 1.23 0.67 -15.69
CA HIS A 125 0.01 0.10 -16.26
C HIS A 125 0.33 -1.06 -17.21
N LEU A 126 1.26 -0.86 -18.14
CA LEU A 126 1.63 -1.91 -19.10
C LEU A 126 2.24 -3.13 -18.41
N LEU A 127 3.20 -2.92 -17.50
CA LEU A 127 3.85 -4.00 -16.78
C LEU A 127 2.86 -4.80 -15.94
N ASN A 128 2.02 -4.12 -15.15
CA ASN A 128 1.03 -4.79 -14.32
C ASN A 128 -0.05 -5.50 -15.16
N SER A 129 -0.50 -4.90 -16.26
CA SER A 129 -1.44 -5.53 -17.18
C SER A 129 -0.85 -6.79 -17.81
N LEU A 130 0.40 -6.73 -18.25
CA LEU A 130 1.10 -7.88 -18.81
C LEU A 130 1.27 -9.00 -17.78
N MET A 131 1.68 -8.64 -16.55
CA MET A 131 1.81 -9.61 -15.46
C MET A 131 0.47 -10.29 -15.15
N LEU A 132 -0.61 -9.52 -15.00
CA LEU A 132 -1.94 -10.09 -14.75
C LEU A 132 -2.41 -10.97 -15.90
N ARG A 133 -2.08 -10.61 -17.13
CA ARG A 133 -2.37 -11.45 -18.30
C ARG A 133 -1.63 -12.79 -18.26
N LEU A 134 -0.38 -12.81 -17.80
CA LEU A 134 0.39 -14.05 -17.62
C LEU A 134 -0.21 -14.96 -16.54
N PHE A 135 -0.90 -14.39 -15.54
CA PHE A 135 -1.65 -15.14 -14.51
C PHE A 135 -3.08 -15.52 -14.92
N SER A 136 -3.34 -15.65 -16.21
CA SER A 136 -4.61 -16.16 -16.78
C SER A 136 -5.83 -15.23 -16.65
N CYS A 137 -5.67 -13.96 -16.28
CA CYS A 137 -6.73 -12.97 -16.36
C CYS A 137 -7.11 -12.69 -17.82
N ASN A 138 -8.35 -12.37 -18.11
CA ASN A 138 -8.71 -11.90 -19.45
C ASN A 138 -8.13 -10.49 -19.72
N TRP A 139 -8.09 -10.07 -21.00
CA TRP A 139 -7.47 -8.78 -21.36
C TRP A 139 -8.13 -7.57 -20.72
N ALA A 140 -9.46 -7.58 -20.55
CA ALA A 140 -10.19 -6.48 -19.92
C ALA A 140 -9.89 -6.39 -18.42
N GLU A 141 -9.88 -7.52 -17.72
CA GLU A 141 -9.52 -7.61 -16.30
C GLU A 141 -8.04 -7.26 -16.07
N ALA A 142 -7.14 -7.76 -16.92
CA ALA A 142 -5.72 -7.45 -16.84
C ALA A 142 -5.45 -5.96 -17.06
N PHE A 143 -6.10 -5.34 -18.04
CA PHE A 143 -5.96 -3.92 -18.32
C PHE A 143 -6.52 -3.04 -17.19
N LEU A 144 -7.70 -3.36 -16.66
CA LEU A 144 -8.27 -2.64 -15.51
C LEU A 144 -7.42 -2.84 -14.25
N GLY A 145 -6.98 -4.07 -13.97
CA GLY A 145 -6.07 -4.36 -12.86
C GLY A 145 -4.74 -3.62 -12.99
N GLY A 146 -4.21 -3.51 -14.21
CA GLY A 146 -3.03 -2.70 -14.50
C GLY A 146 -3.24 -1.21 -14.19
N ALA A 147 -4.41 -0.66 -14.52
CA ALA A 147 -4.76 0.73 -14.19
C ALA A 147 -4.85 0.97 -12.68
N LEU A 148 -5.45 0.04 -11.94
CA LEU A 148 -5.56 0.09 -10.47
C LEU A 148 -4.20 0.04 -9.78
N LEU A 149 -3.22 -0.62 -10.37
CA LEU A 149 -1.87 -0.79 -9.83
C LEU A 149 -0.85 0.18 -10.44
N ALA A 150 -1.29 1.13 -11.28
CA ALA A 150 -0.39 2.04 -12.00
C ALA A 150 0.19 3.16 -11.13
N GLN A 151 -0.50 3.55 -10.07
CA GLN A 151 -0.04 4.59 -9.14
C GLN A 151 1.18 4.15 -8.33
N ILE A 152 1.94 5.12 -7.84
CA ILE A 152 3.01 4.86 -6.87
C ILE A 152 2.37 4.69 -5.49
N GLY A 153 2.74 3.63 -4.78
CA GLY A 153 2.16 3.34 -3.45
C GLY A 153 2.69 4.24 -2.33
N GLU A 154 1.94 4.27 -1.20
CA GLU A 154 2.23 5.11 -0.04
C GLU A 154 3.60 4.81 0.61
N LEU A 155 4.11 3.59 0.50
CA LEU A 155 5.43 3.23 1.04
C LEU A 155 6.57 4.03 0.40
N SER A 156 6.36 4.57 -0.80
CA SER A 156 7.34 5.41 -1.49
C SER A 156 7.58 6.75 -0.79
N PHE A 157 6.57 7.32 -0.10
CA PHE A 157 6.76 8.49 0.75
C PHE A 157 7.72 8.20 1.89
N LEU A 158 7.51 7.07 2.57
CA LEU A 158 8.37 6.65 3.67
C LEU A 158 9.80 6.42 3.20
N LEU A 159 9.96 5.75 2.06
CA LEU A 159 11.29 5.47 1.48
C LEU A 159 12.00 6.76 1.08
N SER A 160 11.29 7.71 0.46
CA SER A 160 11.84 9.02 0.10
C SER A 160 12.26 9.82 1.32
N SER A 161 11.41 9.88 2.35
CA SER A 161 11.72 10.57 3.62
C SER A 161 12.94 9.96 4.31
N LEU A 162 13.03 8.64 4.32
CA LEU A 162 14.19 7.95 4.87
C LEU A 162 15.46 8.22 4.06
N GLY A 163 15.40 8.15 2.74
CA GLY A 163 16.52 8.45 1.85
C GLY A 163 17.04 9.88 2.04
N PHE A 164 16.12 10.84 2.20
CA PHE A 164 16.45 12.23 2.48
C PHE A 164 17.08 12.40 3.88
N SER A 165 16.50 11.81 4.91
CA SER A 165 17.03 11.90 6.28
C SER A 165 18.40 11.26 6.45
N LEU A 166 18.74 10.27 5.63
CA LEU A 166 20.05 9.64 5.58
C LEU A 166 21.07 10.35 4.67
N GLY A 167 20.67 11.45 4.01
CA GLY A 167 21.52 12.17 3.07
C GLY A 167 21.83 11.42 1.77
N ILE A 168 21.04 10.38 1.43
CA ILE A 168 21.21 9.58 0.22
C ILE A 168 20.66 10.32 -1.01
N ILE A 169 19.56 11.06 -0.81
CA ILE A 169 18.94 11.89 -1.86
C ILE A 169 18.98 13.36 -1.46
N GLU A 170 19.16 14.23 -2.45
CA GLU A 170 19.20 15.68 -2.27
C GLU A 170 17.79 16.27 -2.16
N GLN A 171 17.69 17.51 -1.66
CA GLN A 171 16.44 18.23 -1.49
C GLN A 171 15.60 18.30 -2.78
N TYR A 172 16.24 18.58 -3.93
CA TYR A 172 15.54 18.61 -5.23
C TYR A 172 14.88 17.27 -5.56
N THR A 173 15.65 16.17 -5.45
CA THR A 173 15.16 14.81 -5.71
C THR A 173 14.05 14.43 -4.75
N TYR A 174 14.16 14.82 -3.47
CA TYR A 174 13.12 14.60 -2.46
C TYR A 174 11.82 15.32 -2.84
N SER A 175 11.89 16.65 -3.09
CA SER A 175 10.71 17.46 -3.47
C SER A 175 10.08 16.96 -4.77
N PHE A 176 10.88 16.56 -5.75
CA PHE A 176 10.43 15.98 -7.01
C PHE A 176 9.68 14.67 -6.79
N THR A 177 10.26 13.77 -5.98
CA THR A 177 9.67 12.45 -5.69
C THR A 177 8.38 12.57 -4.89
N ILE A 178 8.33 13.41 -3.85
CA ILE A 178 7.10 13.66 -3.07
C ILE A 178 5.99 14.23 -3.97
N SER A 179 6.33 15.21 -4.81
CA SER A 179 5.39 15.80 -5.78
C SER A 179 4.86 14.76 -6.75
N LEU A 180 5.74 13.94 -7.31
CA LEU A 180 5.38 12.89 -8.27
C LEU A 180 4.45 11.84 -7.64
N ILE A 181 4.79 11.32 -6.46
CA ILE A 181 3.98 10.33 -5.73
C ILE A 181 2.59 10.91 -5.44
N SER A 182 2.55 12.14 -4.90
CA SER A 182 1.29 12.81 -4.57
C SER A 182 0.39 13.00 -5.79
N LEU A 183 0.97 13.45 -6.91
CA LEU A 183 0.23 13.62 -8.16
C LEU A 183 -0.24 12.28 -8.73
N THR A 184 0.54 11.19 -8.59
CA THR A 184 0.05 9.87 -9.01
C THR A 184 -1.20 9.44 -8.24
N LEU A 185 -1.27 9.71 -6.93
CA LEU A 185 -2.44 9.38 -6.12
C LEU A 185 -3.67 10.23 -6.50
N VAL A 186 -3.46 11.54 -6.75
CA VAL A 186 -4.55 12.44 -7.15
C VAL A 186 -5.08 12.10 -8.54
N VAL A 187 -4.22 11.73 -9.48
CA VAL A 187 -4.57 11.40 -10.87
C VAL A 187 -5.15 9.98 -10.98
N SER A 188 -4.87 9.09 -10.03
CA SER A 188 -5.28 7.68 -10.08
C SER A 188 -6.77 7.45 -10.38
N PRO A 189 -7.73 8.10 -9.70
CA PRO A 189 -9.16 7.89 -9.99
C PRO A 189 -9.52 8.24 -11.45
N PHE A 190 -8.91 9.30 -11.99
CA PHE A 190 -9.14 9.74 -13.38
C PHE A 190 -8.53 8.76 -14.37
N TRP A 191 -7.33 8.22 -14.06
CA TRP A 191 -6.69 7.20 -14.89
C TRP A 191 -7.48 5.91 -14.95
N ILE A 192 -8.04 5.47 -13.82
CA ILE A 192 -8.91 4.29 -13.72
C ILE A 192 -10.18 4.51 -14.54
N ALA A 193 -10.88 5.64 -14.34
CA ALA A 193 -12.09 5.97 -15.09
C ALA A 193 -11.83 6.04 -16.61
N PHE A 194 -10.71 6.62 -17.02
CA PHE A 194 -10.28 6.65 -18.41
C PHE A 194 -10.05 5.24 -18.96
N SER A 195 -9.40 4.39 -18.20
CA SER A 195 -9.12 2.99 -18.57
C SER A 195 -10.40 2.17 -18.71
N GLU A 196 -11.37 2.34 -17.81
CA GLU A 196 -12.72 1.75 -17.93
C GLU A 196 -13.44 2.19 -19.19
N GLN A 197 -13.35 3.49 -19.52
CA GLN A 197 -13.96 4.04 -20.74
C GLN A 197 -13.33 3.43 -21.99
N LEU A 198 -12.01 3.27 -22.03
CA LEU A 198 -11.31 2.61 -23.14
C LEU A 198 -11.75 1.15 -23.32
N ILE A 199 -11.93 0.42 -22.23
CA ILE A 199 -12.44 -0.95 -22.28
C ILE A 199 -13.86 -0.98 -22.86
N LYS A 200 -14.75 -0.07 -22.40
CA LYS A 200 -16.12 0.03 -22.90
C LYS A 200 -16.16 0.36 -24.40
N TRP A 201 -15.23 1.16 -24.91
CA TRP A 201 -15.13 1.49 -26.33
C TRP A 201 -14.49 0.37 -27.16
N GLY A 202 -13.47 -0.32 -26.62
CA GLY A 202 -12.68 -1.33 -27.33
C GLY A 202 -13.28 -2.73 -27.30
N VAL A 203 -14.12 -3.05 -26.31
CA VAL A 203 -14.72 -4.36 -26.14
C VAL A 203 -16.17 -4.32 -26.62
N SER A 204 -16.40 -4.80 -27.86
CA SER A 204 -17.73 -5.10 -28.37
C SER A 204 -18.56 -5.88 -27.35
N LYS A 205 -19.85 -5.56 -27.23
CA LYS A 205 -20.90 -6.04 -26.30
C LYS A 205 -20.92 -7.52 -25.84
N LYS A 206 -19.94 -8.34 -26.19
CA LYS A 206 -19.90 -9.78 -25.88
C LYS A 206 -19.20 -10.15 -24.55
N VAL A 207 -18.55 -9.23 -23.85
CA VAL A 207 -17.73 -9.53 -22.65
C VAL A 207 -18.30 -8.90 -21.35
N MET A 208 -19.41 -8.19 -21.41
CA MET A 208 -19.97 -7.46 -20.26
C MET A 208 -20.87 -8.20 -19.24
N PRO A 209 -21.15 -9.51 -19.25
CA PRO A 209 -21.98 -10.10 -18.19
C PRO A 209 -21.26 -10.40 -16.87
N ALA A 210 -19.94 -10.28 -16.79
CA ALA A 210 -19.17 -10.72 -15.61
C ALA A 210 -18.86 -9.62 -14.57
N VAL A 211 -18.88 -8.34 -14.96
CA VAL A 211 -18.47 -7.23 -14.06
C VAL A 211 -19.63 -6.69 -13.22
N GLU A 212 -20.88 -6.96 -13.59
CA GLU A 212 -22.08 -6.45 -12.89
C GLU A 212 -22.52 -7.32 -11.68
N LYS A 213 -21.79 -8.40 -11.38
CA LYS A 213 -22.12 -9.35 -10.30
C LYS A 213 -21.03 -9.52 -9.23
N ALA A 214 -20.04 -8.67 -9.16
CA ALA A 214 -19.05 -8.57 -8.09
C ALA A 214 -19.27 -7.25 -7.31
#